data_495d45a39a0fe4644a0e38c8e3050283
#
_entry.id   495d45a39a0fe4644a0e38c8e3050283
#
_cell.length_a   1.000
_cell.length_b   1.000
_cell.length_c   1.000
_cell.angle_alpha   90.00
_cell.angle_beta   90.00
_cell.angle_gamma   90.00
#
_symmetry.space_group_name_H-M   'P 1'
#
loop_
_entity.id
_entity.type
_entity.pdbx_description
1 polymer ?
#
loop_
_entity_poly.entity_id
_entity_poly.type
_entity_poly.pdbx_seq_one_letter_code
_entity_poly.pdbx_strand_id
1 'polypeptide(L)'
;EYVDMEFGTGCLKITPGHDFNDYDIGKKYALHEVDGIVKTSDKLEDFAPINIFTDEAFSNDMVPAPFNNLDRFKVRKAVLEELKNKELLVKEEKHHISVPRGERSNIVIEPKLSYQWYVKTEEMAQKANDAVNKGEVVFHPGNWDKTYFNWMDNIQDWCISRQIWWGHRIPAWHDSEGNTYVGYDEDEVREFYQLDTRELTQEEDVLDTWFSASLWPFGSLGWPEDTADFKKFFPTTLLVTGFDIIFFWVARMMMMSLEFTGKVPFKDVYVTGLIRDENGQKMSKSKGNIIDPIDLIYGINLEDLVTKRTSNLMQEGLAEKIERKTRKQFPNGIDSYGTDAVRMTFYSLATHTRDISFEL
;
A
#
# COMPACT_ATOMS: atom_id res chain seq x y z
N GLU A 1 -27.70 14.29 4.78
CA GLU A 1 -27.29 13.29 5.80
C GLU A 1 -25.80 13.38 6.18
N TYR A 2 -24.97 14.00 5.34
CA TYR A 2 -23.55 14.23 5.66
C TYR A 2 -23.32 15.48 6.49
N VAL A 3 -24.20 16.45 6.39
CA VAL A 3 -24.17 17.71 7.15
C VAL A 3 -25.10 17.60 8.35
N ASP A 4 -24.55 17.79 9.55
CA ASP A 4 -25.34 17.93 10.76
C ASP A 4 -25.86 19.39 10.86
N MET A 5 -27.13 19.56 10.68
CA MET A 5 -27.79 20.89 10.69
C MET A 5 -27.83 21.52 12.08
N GLU A 6 -27.62 20.74 13.13
CA GLU A 6 -27.58 21.22 14.52
C GLU A 6 -26.17 21.61 14.97
N PHE A 7 -25.14 21.23 14.15
CA PHE A 7 -23.76 21.55 14.44
C PHE A 7 -23.27 22.78 13.69
N GLY A 8 -22.73 23.75 14.40
CA GLY A 8 -22.16 24.98 13.83
C GLY A 8 -23.19 25.82 13.06
N THR A 9 -22.92 26.08 11.79
CA THR A 9 -23.80 26.87 10.89
C THR A 9 -24.62 25.98 9.97
N GLY A 10 -24.43 24.66 10.00
CA GLY A 10 -25.02 23.74 9.03
C GLY A 10 -24.41 23.84 7.64
N CYS A 11 -23.32 24.61 7.47
CA CYS A 11 -22.57 24.73 6.21
C CYS A 11 -21.28 23.92 6.28
N LEU A 12 -20.98 23.19 5.21
CA LEU A 12 -19.78 22.37 5.09
C LEU A 12 -18.90 22.86 3.94
N LYS A 13 -17.60 23.02 4.19
CA LYS A 13 -16.59 23.21 3.18
C LYS A 13 -16.16 21.83 2.67
N ILE A 14 -16.12 21.67 1.36
CA ILE A 14 -15.71 20.42 0.68
C ILE A 14 -14.52 20.72 -0.23
N THR A 15 -13.46 19.92 -0.11
CA THR A 15 -12.22 20.05 -0.89
C THR A 15 -11.84 18.74 -1.57
N PRO A 16 -12.50 18.36 -2.65
CA PRO A 16 -12.35 17.06 -3.31
C PRO A 16 -10.92 16.74 -3.79
N GLY A 17 -10.10 17.76 -4.03
CA GLY A 17 -8.72 17.58 -4.45
C GLY A 17 -7.77 17.11 -3.35
N HIS A 18 -8.17 17.19 -2.06
CA HIS A 18 -7.25 17.01 -0.92
C HIS A 18 -7.85 16.26 0.28
N ASP A 19 -8.99 15.63 0.12
CA ASP A 19 -9.61 14.81 1.17
C ASP A 19 -10.42 13.67 0.52
N PHE A 20 -10.27 12.45 1.05
CA PHE A 20 -10.90 11.26 0.48
C PHE A 20 -12.42 11.29 0.56
N ASN A 21 -12.98 11.70 1.71
CA ASN A 21 -14.43 11.77 1.89
C ASN A 21 -15.02 12.89 1.03
N ASP A 22 -14.34 14.03 0.98
CA ASP A 22 -14.73 15.16 0.14
C ASP A 22 -14.65 14.79 -1.35
N TYR A 23 -13.68 13.94 -1.74
CA TYR A 23 -13.57 13.42 -3.10
C TYR A 23 -14.81 12.59 -3.49
N ASP A 24 -15.23 11.67 -2.62
CA ASP A 24 -16.40 10.83 -2.89
C ASP A 24 -17.68 11.66 -2.99
N ILE A 25 -17.83 12.69 -2.15
CA ILE A 25 -18.93 13.64 -2.23
C ILE A 25 -18.85 14.44 -3.53
N GLY A 26 -17.67 14.98 -3.85
CA GLY A 26 -17.42 15.74 -5.07
C GLY A 26 -17.74 14.93 -6.32
N LYS A 27 -17.29 13.68 -6.37
CA LYS A 27 -17.57 12.74 -7.44
C LYS A 27 -19.07 12.41 -7.57
N LYS A 28 -19.74 12.16 -6.44
CA LYS A 28 -21.18 11.85 -6.41
C LYS A 28 -22.03 12.95 -7.02
N TYR A 29 -21.67 14.20 -6.82
CA TYR A 29 -22.40 15.37 -7.33
C TYR A 29 -21.73 16.01 -8.54
N ALA A 30 -20.68 15.40 -9.09
CA ALA A 30 -19.88 15.90 -10.20
C ALA A 30 -19.54 17.39 -10.05
N LEU A 31 -18.94 17.75 -8.90
CA LEU A 31 -18.61 19.13 -8.56
C LEU A 31 -17.53 19.68 -9.51
N HIS A 32 -17.79 20.83 -10.11
CA HIS A 32 -16.89 21.52 -11.01
C HIS A 32 -17.06 23.05 -10.90
N GLU A 33 -16.05 23.79 -11.31
CA GLU A 33 -16.09 25.25 -11.29
C GLU A 33 -16.43 25.80 -12.67
N VAL A 34 -17.33 26.79 -12.71
CA VAL A 34 -17.63 27.60 -13.88
C VAL A 34 -17.68 29.06 -13.46
N ASP A 35 -16.79 29.89 -13.98
CA ASP A 35 -16.71 31.33 -13.71
C ASP A 35 -16.59 31.66 -12.19
N GLY A 36 -15.78 30.91 -11.46
CA GLY A 36 -15.57 31.07 -10.01
C GLY A 36 -16.70 30.54 -9.15
N ILE A 37 -17.68 29.84 -9.71
CA ILE A 37 -18.83 29.28 -9.00
C ILE A 37 -18.80 27.76 -9.11
N VAL A 38 -18.85 27.06 -7.97
CA VAL A 38 -18.96 25.61 -7.95
C VAL A 38 -20.39 25.20 -8.29
N LYS A 39 -20.51 24.31 -9.27
CA LYS A 39 -21.78 23.73 -9.74
C LYS A 39 -21.81 22.23 -9.57
N THR A 40 -23.01 21.66 -9.62
CA THR A 40 -23.23 20.20 -9.70
C THR A 40 -23.63 19.80 -11.10
N SER A 41 -23.35 18.56 -11.49
CA SER A 41 -23.80 17.97 -12.76
C SER A 41 -24.29 16.54 -12.52
N ASP A 42 -25.16 16.07 -13.42
CA ASP A 42 -25.56 14.67 -13.49
C ASP A 42 -24.56 13.80 -14.28
N LYS A 43 -23.55 14.44 -14.87
CA LYS A 43 -22.53 13.78 -15.67
C LYS A 43 -21.21 13.71 -14.89
N LEU A 44 -20.76 12.51 -14.62
CA LEU A 44 -19.51 12.29 -13.89
C LEU A 44 -18.27 12.87 -14.61
N GLU A 45 -18.32 12.96 -15.92
CA GLU A 45 -17.26 13.56 -16.77
C GLU A 45 -17.02 15.05 -16.47
N ASP A 46 -18.01 15.74 -15.88
CA ASP A 46 -17.88 17.14 -15.48
C ASP A 46 -17.14 17.29 -14.13
N PHE A 47 -16.88 16.20 -13.39
CA PHE A 47 -16.19 16.29 -12.11
C PHE A 47 -14.75 16.78 -12.27
N ALA A 48 -14.48 17.97 -11.77
CA ALA A 48 -13.19 18.63 -11.88
C ALA A 48 -12.72 19.19 -10.52
N PRO A 49 -12.09 18.38 -9.69
CA PRO A 49 -11.59 18.81 -8.38
C PRO A 49 -10.40 19.76 -8.53
N ILE A 50 -10.41 20.84 -7.73
CA ILE A 50 -9.35 21.84 -7.73
C ILE A 50 -8.17 21.35 -6.89
N ASN A 51 -6.99 21.26 -7.49
CA ASN A 51 -5.75 20.99 -6.80
C ASN A 51 -5.03 22.30 -6.45
N ILE A 52 -4.73 22.50 -5.16
CA ILE A 52 -4.07 23.72 -4.66
C ILE A 52 -2.63 23.52 -4.23
N PHE A 53 -2.05 22.32 -4.37
CA PHE A 53 -0.68 22.02 -3.96
C PHE A 53 0.21 21.55 -5.11
N THR A 54 1.48 21.89 -5.04
CA THR A 54 2.55 21.25 -5.82
C THR A 54 2.92 19.89 -5.20
N ASP A 55 3.82 19.15 -5.85
CA ASP A 55 4.31 17.86 -5.33
C ASP A 55 5.10 18.01 -4.02
N GLU A 56 5.74 19.17 -3.81
CA GLU A 56 6.46 19.50 -2.59
C GLU A 56 5.57 20.12 -1.49
N ALA A 57 4.24 20.08 -1.68
CA ALA A 57 3.26 20.63 -0.76
C ALA A 57 3.37 22.15 -0.51
N PHE A 58 3.76 22.89 -1.54
CA PHE A 58 3.56 24.34 -1.60
C PHE A 58 2.23 24.64 -2.29
N SER A 59 1.59 25.74 -1.90
CA SER A 59 0.42 26.24 -2.63
C SER A 59 0.82 26.64 -4.05
N ASN A 60 -0.02 26.27 -5.02
CA ASN A 60 0.21 26.55 -6.44
C ASN A 60 -0.50 27.83 -6.93
N ASP A 61 -0.41 28.07 -8.24
CA ASP A 61 -0.97 29.29 -8.87
C ASP A 61 -2.52 29.32 -8.92
N MET A 62 -3.20 28.21 -8.57
CA MET A 62 -4.65 28.20 -8.39
C MET A 62 -5.08 28.91 -7.11
N VAL A 63 -4.15 29.12 -6.20
CA VAL A 63 -4.41 29.82 -4.92
C VAL A 63 -4.18 31.32 -5.10
N PRO A 64 -5.16 32.18 -4.71
CA PRO A 64 -5.01 33.63 -4.84
C PRO A 64 -3.78 34.18 -4.13
N ALA A 65 -3.14 35.19 -4.71
CA ALA A 65 -2.16 36.01 -3.99
C ALA A 65 -2.85 36.68 -2.78
N PRO A 66 -2.20 36.77 -1.62
CA PRO A 66 -0.79 36.49 -1.30
C PRO A 66 -0.49 35.06 -0.81
N PHE A 67 -1.38 34.09 -1.02
CA PHE A 67 -1.26 32.76 -0.44
C PHE A 67 -0.58 31.75 -1.35
N ASN A 68 -0.25 32.08 -2.61
CA ASN A 68 0.43 31.19 -3.53
C ASN A 68 1.93 31.05 -3.21
N ASN A 69 2.52 29.94 -3.65
CA ASN A 69 3.93 29.59 -3.48
C ASN A 69 4.43 29.64 -2.01
N LEU A 70 3.56 29.29 -1.08
CA LEU A 70 3.87 29.16 0.34
C LEU A 70 3.83 27.71 0.78
N ASP A 71 4.72 27.33 1.70
CA ASP A 71 4.62 26.06 2.41
C ASP A 71 3.24 25.91 3.09
N ARG A 72 2.67 24.71 3.02
CA ARG A 72 1.32 24.38 3.53
C ARG A 72 1.04 24.89 4.96
N PHE A 73 2.03 24.84 5.87
CA PHE A 73 1.84 25.31 7.24
C PHE A 73 1.88 26.84 7.32
N LYS A 74 2.62 27.49 6.41
CA LYS A 74 2.63 28.95 6.29
C LYS A 74 1.32 29.46 5.69
N VAL A 75 0.81 28.77 4.66
CA VAL A 75 -0.51 29.10 4.08
C VAL A 75 -1.60 29.07 5.15
N ARG A 76 -1.65 28.02 5.99
CA ARG A 76 -2.63 27.90 7.07
C ARG A 76 -2.61 29.13 8.00
N LYS A 77 -1.41 29.58 8.40
CA LYS A 77 -1.27 30.77 9.25
C LYS A 77 -1.71 32.04 8.52
N ALA A 78 -1.29 32.22 7.27
CA ALA A 78 -1.63 33.40 6.48
C ALA A 78 -3.15 33.51 6.25
N VAL A 79 -3.83 32.40 5.97
CA VAL A 79 -5.30 32.36 5.80
C VAL A 79 -6.02 32.72 7.11
N LEU A 80 -5.54 32.20 8.25
CA LEU A 80 -6.13 32.55 9.57
C LEU A 80 -5.96 34.04 9.89
N GLU A 81 -4.80 34.61 9.60
CA GLU A 81 -4.55 36.05 9.77
C GLU A 81 -5.46 36.90 8.88
N GLU A 82 -5.63 36.50 7.63
CA GLU A 82 -6.50 37.23 6.69
C GLU A 82 -7.98 37.15 7.11
N LEU A 83 -8.44 35.97 7.54
CA LEU A 83 -9.81 35.82 8.07
C LEU A 83 -10.03 36.68 9.32
N LYS A 84 -9.02 36.80 10.17
CA LYS A 84 -9.06 37.66 11.34
C LYS A 84 -9.09 39.13 10.97
N ASN A 85 -8.26 39.56 10.00
CA ASN A 85 -8.24 40.94 9.50
C ASN A 85 -9.56 41.36 8.85
N LYS A 86 -10.26 40.42 8.25
CA LYS A 86 -11.58 40.62 7.63
C LYS A 86 -12.74 40.45 8.61
N GLU A 87 -12.46 40.22 9.90
CA GLU A 87 -13.48 39.96 10.94
C GLU A 87 -14.39 38.75 10.65
N LEU A 88 -13.88 37.78 9.86
CA LEU A 88 -14.58 36.58 9.49
C LEU A 88 -14.22 35.36 10.37
N LEU A 89 -13.16 35.46 11.18
CA LEU A 89 -12.76 34.39 12.10
C LEU A 89 -13.58 34.48 13.40
N VAL A 90 -14.50 33.54 13.58
CA VAL A 90 -15.38 33.48 14.79
C VAL A 90 -14.60 32.93 15.98
N LYS A 91 -13.92 31.78 15.81
CA LYS A 91 -13.11 31.13 16.86
C LYS A 91 -12.14 30.13 16.27
N GLU A 92 -11.12 29.83 17.02
CA GLU A 92 -10.15 28.75 16.77
C GLU A 92 -10.18 27.78 17.97
N GLU A 93 -10.39 26.52 17.71
CA GLU A 93 -10.46 25.46 18.72
C GLU A 93 -9.44 24.37 18.45
N LYS A 94 -8.84 23.85 19.52
CA LYS A 94 -7.98 22.67 19.42
C LYS A 94 -8.84 21.44 19.13
N HIS A 95 -8.51 20.75 18.05
CA HIS A 95 -9.19 19.53 17.65
C HIS A 95 -8.17 18.37 17.48
N HIS A 96 -8.53 17.20 17.98
CA HIS A 96 -7.71 16.00 17.83
C HIS A 96 -8.12 15.27 16.55
N ILE A 97 -7.19 15.17 15.61
CA ILE A 97 -7.39 14.45 14.34
C ILE A 97 -6.24 13.46 14.12
N SER A 98 -6.53 12.38 13.40
CA SER A 98 -5.52 11.48 12.89
C SER A 98 -4.92 12.06 11.63
N VAL A 99 -3.63 12.41 11.67
CA VAL A 99 -2.92 13.00 10.54
C VAL A 99 -2.09 11.92 9.85
N PRO A 100 -2.25 11.68 8.53
CA PRO A 100 -1.46 10.71 7.80
C PRO A 100 0.01 11.15 7.76
N ARG A 101 0.92 10.19 7.96
CA ARG A 101 2.36 10.43 7.97
C ARG A 101 3.09 9.39 7.15
N GLY A 102 4.17 9.80 6.50
CA GLY A 102 5.06 8.90 5.79
C GLY A 102 5.68 7.88 6.76
N GLU A 103 5.58 6.59 6.44
CA GLU A 103 6.06 5.50 7.30
C GLU A 103 7.55 5.65 7.64
N ARG A 104 8.35 6.09 6.67
CA ARG A 104 9.81 6.25 6.82
C ARG A 104 10.21 7.61 7.36
N SER A 105 9.68 8.68 6.77
CA SER A 105 10.07 10.05 7.09
C SER A 105 9.37 10.64 8.30
N ASN A 106 8.21 10.07 8.70
CA ASN A 106 7.30 10.63 9.69
C ASN A 106 6.80 12.05 9.37
N ILE A 107 6.95 12.48 8.12
CA ILE A 107 6.45 13.77 7.63
C ILE A 107 4.95 13.66 7.39
N VAL A 108 4.22 14.72 7.69
CA VAL A 108 2.78 14.83 7.38
C VAL A 108 2.58 14.74 5.87
N ILE A 109 1.64 13.91 5.45
CA ILE A 109 1.26 13.72 4.04
C ILE A 109 0.00 14.53 3.77
N GLU A 110 -0.01 15.26 2.64
CA GLU A 110 -1.20 15.89 2.11
C GLU A 110 -1.77 15.03 0.97
N PRO A 111 -3.06 14.65 0.99
CA PRO A 111 -3.69 13.99 -0.14
C PRO A 111 -3.65 14.90 -1.37
N LYS A 112 -3.31 14.33 -2.52
CA LYS A 112 -3.27 15.00 -3.82
C LYS A 112 -3.69 14.02 -4.90
N LEU A 113 -4.51 14.48 -5.84
CA LEU A 113 -4.90 13.67 -6.99
C LEU A 113 -3.75 13.62 -8.00
N SER A 114 -3.52 12.44 -8.55
CA SER A 114 -2.57 12.19 -9.63
C SER A 114 -3.10 11.10 -10.56
N TYR A 115 -2.66 11.12 -11.81
CA TYR A 115 -2.96 10.02 -12.73
C TYR A 115 -2.18 8.79 -12.30
N GLN A 116 -2.87 7.66 -12.21
CA GLN A 116 -2.31 6.40 -11.76
C GLN A 116 -2.85 5.25 -12.62
N TRP A 117 -2.09 4.16 -12.68
CA TRP A 117 -2.54 2.93 -13.31
C TRP A 117 -3.38 2.12 -12.34
N TYR A 118 -4.56 1.69 -12.79
CA TYR A 118 -5.48 0.88 -12.00
C TYR A 118 -5.86 -0.40 -12.71
N VAL A 119 -5.99 -1.48 -11.92
CA VAL A 119 -6.65 -2.71 -12.35
C VAL A 119 -8.08 -2.69 -11.84
N LYS A 120 -9.05 -2.86 -12.73
CA LYS A 120 -10.46 -3.09 -12.35
C LYS A 120 -10.59 -4.48 -11.76
N THR A 121 -10.91 -4.56 -10.47
CA THR A 121 -10.82 -5.80 -9.70
C THR A 121 -12.16 -6.49 -9.51
N GLU A 122 -13.29 -5.84 -9.72
CA GLU A 122 -14.63 -6.36 -9.39
C GLU A 122 -14.92 -7.72 -10.03
N GLU A 123 -14.79 -7.85 -11.35
CA GLU A 123 -15.04 -9.12 -12.06
C GLU A 123 -14.02 -10.20 -11.69
N MET A 124 -12.76 -9.82 -11.51
CA MET A 124 -11.70 -10.74 -11.11
C MET A 124 -11.95 -11.28 -9.70
N ALA A 125 -12.40 -10.42 -8.79
CA ALA A 125 -12.75 -10.80 -7.43
C ALA A 125 -13.96 -11.74 -7.40
N GLN A 126 -14.96 -11.48 -8.24
CA GLN A 126 -16.12 -12.38 -8.34
C GLN A 126 -15.70 -13.78 -8.79
N LYS A 127 -14.85 -13.89 -9.83
CA LYS A 127 -14.32 -15.20 -10.28
C LYS A 127 -13.56 -15.91 -9.16
N ALA A 128 -12.75 -15.17 -8.40
CA ALA A 128 -11.98 -15.71 -7.27
C ALA A 128 -12.87 -16.14 -6.10
N ASN A 129 -13.90 -15.37 -5.77
CA ASN A 129 -14.91 -15.72 -4.76
C ASN A 129 -15.68 -17.00 -5.15
N ASP A 130 -16.05 -17.11 -6.41
CA ASP A 130 -16.72 -18.30 -6.94
C ASP A 130 -15.87 -19.57 -6.78
N ALA A 131 -14.55 -19.48 -7.02
CA ALA A 131 -13.63 -20.60 -6.85
C ALA A 131 -13.56 -21.07 -5.38
N VAL A 132 -13.54 -20.14 -4.41
CA VAL A 132 -13.58 -20.50 -2.98
C VAL A 132 -14.92 -21.09 -2.61
N ASN A 133 -16.04 -20.51 -3.04
CA ASN A 133 -17.39 -20.99 -2.76
C ASN A 133 -17.63 -22.40 -3.33
N LYS A 134 -17.03 -22.74 -4.47
CA LYS A 134 -17.08 -24.08 -5.09
C LYS A 134 -16.12 -25.08 -4.46
N GLY A 135 -15.26 -24.65 -3.54
CA GLY A 135 -14.25 -25.50 -2.92
C GLY A 135 -13.08 -25.85 -3.84
N GLU A 136 -12.87 -25.09 -4.91
CA GLU A 136 -11.68 -25.22 -5.78
C GLU A 136 -10.42 -24.74 -5.06
N VAL A 137 -10.58 -23.78 -4.12
CA VAL A 137 -9.55 -23.31 -3.19
C VAL A 137 -10.10 -23.41 -1.76
N VAL A 138 -9.34 -24.06 -0.87
CA VAL A 138 -9.74 -24.30 0.52
C VAL A 138 -8.73 -23.69 1.48
N PHE A 139 -9.21 -22.89 2.45
CA PHE A 139 -8.40 -22.33 3.51
C PHE A 139 -8.29 -23.27 4.70
N HIS A 140 -7.09 -23.37 5.28
CA HIS A 140 -6.80 -24.15 6.47
C HIS A 140 -6.12 -23.30 7.55
N PRO A 141 -6.75 -23.15 8.75
CA PRO A 141 -8.12 -23.51 9.10
C PRO A 141 -9.18 -22.72 8.30
N GLY A 142 -10.37 -23.36 8.17
CA GLY A 142 -11.45 -22.84 7.33
C GLY A 142 -11.97 -21.44 7.69
N ASN A 143 -11.80 -20.99 8.96
CA ASN A 143 -12.26 -19.68 9.39
C ASN A 143 -11.58 -18.49 8.70
N TRP A 144 -10.46 -18.69 8.00
CA TRP A 144 -9.78 -17.65 7.24
C TRP A 144 -10.46 -17.28 5.92
N ASP A 145 -11.41 -18.12 5.47
CA ASP A 145 -12.29 -17.78 4.36
C ASP A 145 -13.10 -16.50 4.64
N LYS A 146 -13.55 -16.30 5.90
CA LYS A 146 -14.28 -15.09 6.31
C LYS A 146 -13.43 -13.83 6.18
N THR A 147 -12.15 -13.91 6.53
CA THR A 147 -11.21 -12.79 6.36
C THR A 147 -11.00 -12.51 4.88
N TYR A 148 -10.86 -13.54 4.06
CA TYR A 148 -10.75 -13.43 2.61
C TYR A 148 -12.00 -12.74 2.01
N PHE A 149 -13.20 -13.24 2.28
CA PHE A 149 -14.44 -12.67 1.76
C PHE A 149 -14.69 -11.24 2.23
N ASN A 150 -14.37 -10.91 3.49
CA ASN A 150 -14.53 -9.54 4.00
C ASN A 150 -13.74 -8.51 3.16
N TRP A 151 -12.57 -8.87 2.66
CA TRP A 151 -11.81 -8.03 1.75
C TRP A 151 -12.32 -8.06 0.32
N MET A 152 -12.68 -9.25 -0.19
CA MET A 152 -13.04 -9.45 -1.59
C MET A 152 -14.43 -8.91 -1.94
N ASP A 153 -15.39 -8.98 -1.01
CA ASP A 153 -16.75 -8.47 -1.20
C ASP A 153 -16.81 -6.93 -1.23
N ASN A 154 -15.79 -6.26 -0.68
CA ASN A 154 -15.68 -4.81 -0.64
C ASN A 154 -14.44 -4.29 -1.39
N ILE A 155 -13.96 -5.07 -2.36
CA ILE A 155 -12.72 -4.72 -3.05
C ILE A 155 -12.86 -3.44 -3.85
N GLN A 156 -11.81 -2.62 -3.81
CA GLN A 156 -11.70 -1.42 -4.63
C GLN A 156 -10.73 -1.67 -5.78
N ASP A 157 -10.83 -0.85 -6.83
CA ASP A 157 -9.87 -0.88 -7.92
C ASP A 157 -8.44 -0.75 -7.38
N TRP A 158 -7.55 -1.56 -7.93
CA TRP A 158 -6.19 -1.66 -7.42
C TRP A 158 -5.24 -0.72 -8.17
N CYS A 159 -4.76 0.31 -7.49
CA CYS A 159 -3.68 1.15 -8.00
C CYS A 159 -2.39 0.33 -8.04
N ILE A 160 -1.81 0.17 -9.23
CA ILE A 160 -0.62 -0.66 -9.46
C ILE A 160 0.64 0.15 -9.77
N SER A 161 0.55 1.45 -9.96
CA SER A 161 1.70 2.34 -10.19
C SER A 161 2.32 2.84 -8.90
N ARG A 162 3.64 2.97 -8.88
CA ARG A 162 4.43 3.47 -7.74
C ARG A 162 5.50 4.42 -8.23
N GLN A 163 5.63 5.55 -7.53
CA GLN A 163 6.62 6.60 -7.79
C GLN A 163 7.87 6.32 -6.96
N ILE A 164 8.58 5.24 -7.25
CA ILE A 164 9.82 4.81 -6.60
C ILE A 164 10.88 4.45 -7.64
N TRP A 165 12.13 4.54 -7.28
CA TRP A 165 13.24 4.31 -8.23
C TRP A 165 13.53 2.85 -8.51
N TRP A 166 13.11 1.93 -7.63
CA TRP A 166 13.39 0.51 -7.75
C TRP A 166 12.11 -0.29 -7.96
N GLY A 167 12.05 -1.03 -9.05
CA GLY A 167 10.92 -1.89 -9.39
C GLY A 167 10.88 -2.23 -10.88
N HIS A 168 9.84 -2.93 -11.29
CA HIS A 168 9.56 -3.20 -12.70
C HIS A 168 8.87 -1.98 -13.32
N ARG A 169 9.55 -1.31 -14.21
CA ARG A 169 9.01 -0.16 -14.92
C ARG A 169 7.77 -0.58 -15.73
N ILE A 170 6.73 0.23 -15.70
CA ILE A 170 5.49 -0.06 -16.45
C ILE A 170 5.81 -0.05 -17.95
N PRO A 171 5.47 -1.12 -18.70
CA PRO A 171 5.78 -1.23 -20.12
C PRO A 171 4.78 -0.45 -20.96
N ALA A 172 4.76 0.87 -20.79
CA ALA A 172 3.90 1.79 -21.49
C ALA A 172 4.70 3.00 -21.98
N TRP A 173 4.27 3.56 -23.11
CA TRP A 173 4.86 4.72 -23.76
C TRP A 173 3.78 5.74 -24.06
N HIS A 174 4.12 7.01 -23.94
CA HIS A 174 3.22 8.12 -24.16
C HIS A 174 3.75 9.00 -25.29
N ASP A 175 2.87 9.48 -26.14
CA ASP A 175 3.21 10.51 -27.12
C ASP A 175 2.83 11.92 -26.65
N SER A 176 3.25 12.95 -27.39
CA SER A 176 2.96 14.34 -27.08
C SER A 176 1.47 14.71 -27.19
N GLU A 177 0.64 13.86 -27.77
CA GLU A 177 -0.81 14.04 -27.89
C GLU A 177 -1.57 13.43 -26.70
N GLY A 178 -0.85 12.74 -25.78
CA GLY A 178 -1.42 12.06 -24.60
C GLY A 178 -1.94 10.65 -24.88
N ASN A 179 -1.63 10.08 -26.05
CA ASN A 179 -1.96 8.68 -26.32
C ASN A 179 -0.99 7.76 -25.57
N THR A 180 -1.51 6.61 -25.13
CA THR A 180 -0.76 5.60 -24.41
C THR A 180 -0.69 4.30 -25.20
N TYR A 181 0.50 3.76 -25.32
CA TYR A 181 0.82 2.53 -26.03
C TYR A 181 1.48 1.54 -25.08
N VAL A 182 1.14 0.26 -25.17
CA VAL A 182 1.65 -0.79 -24.29
C VAL A 182 2.35 -1.85 -25.13
N GLY A 183 3.54 -2.26 -24.74
CA GLY A 183 4.33 -3.30 -25.39
C GLY A 183 5.56 -3.64 -24.57
N TYR A 184 6.30 -4.66 -24.99
CA TYR A 184 7.46 -5.15 -24.29
C TYR A 184 8.62 -4.14 -24.29
N ASP A 185 8.84 -3.52 -25.44
CA ASP A 185 9.82 -2.46 -25.63
C ASP A 185 9.32 -1.43 -26.66
N GLU A 186 10.08 -0.37 -26.89
CA GLU A 186 9.71 0.72 -27.80
C GLU A 186 9.63 0.25 -29.26
N ASP A 187 10.50 -0.67 -29.68
CA ASP A 187 10.53 -1.17 -31.06
C ASP A 187 9.26 -1.98 -31.36
N GLU A 188 8.84 -2.86 -30.44
CA GLU A 188 7.59 -3.60 -30.54
C GLU A 188 6.39 -2.66 -30.57
N VAL A 189 6.36 -1.63 -29.71
CA VAL A 189 5.31 -0.61 -29.70
C VAL A 189 5.22 0.09 -31.04
N ARG A 190 6.34 0.52 -31.60
CA ARG A 190 6.40 1.21 -32.88
C ARG A 190 5.90 0.33 -34.03
N GLU A 191 6.30 -0.93 -34.07
CA GLU A 191 5.88 -1.89 -35.08
C GLU A 191 4.39 -2.21 -34.95
N PHE A 192 3.92 -2.54 -33.77
CA PHE A 192 2.54 -2.98 -33.51
C PHE A 192 1.51 -1.85 -33.78
N TYR A 193 1.81 -0.63 -33.30
CA TYR A 193 0.90 0.52 -33.46
C TYR A 193 1.19 1.34 -34.72
N GLN A 194 2.17 0.96 -35.55
CA GLN A 194 2.59 1.63 -36.78
C GLN A 194 2.98 3.10 -36.54
N LEU A 195 3.82 3.35 -35.57
CA LEU A 195 4.25 4.67 -35.12
C LEU A 195 5.63 5.01 -35.71
N ASP A 196 5.69 5.56 -36.94
CA ASP A 196 6.95 5.77 -37.66
C ASP A 196 7.94 6.72 -36.94
N THR A 197 7.52 8.00 -36.74
CA THR A 197 8.41 9.08 -36.27
C THR A 197 7.92 9.81 -35.03
N ARG A 198 6.90 9.30 -34.35
CA ARG A 198 6.40 9.91 -33.12
C ARG A 198 7.42 9.83 -32.03
N GLU A 199 7.60 10.92 -31.30
CA GLU A 199 8.38 10.90 -30.07
C GLU A 199 7.59 10.16 -28.99
N LEU A 200 8.22 9.15 -28.40
CA LEU A 200 7.64 8.33 -27.35
C LEU A 200 8.45 8.49 -26.07
N THR A 201 7.77 8.67 -24.96
CA THR A 201 8.36 8.70 -23.61
C THR A 201 7.83 7.52 -22.84
N GLN A 202 8.71 6.68 -22.32
CA GLN A 202 8.29 5.55 -21.49
C GLN A 202 7.77 6.04 -20.15
N GLU A 203 6.71 5.40 -19.64
CA GLU A 203 6.18 5.61 -18.30
C GLU A 203 7.29 5.54 -17.24
N GLU A 204 7.36 6.51 -16.33
CA GLU A 204 8.39 6.56 -15.29
C GLU A 204 8.05 5.72 -14.06
N ASP A 205 6.76 5.48 -13.82
CA ASP A 205 6.28 4.69 -12.71
C ASP A 205 6.67 3.22 -12.84
N VAL A 206 6.82 2.58 -11.70
CA VAL A 206 7.05 1.13 -11.62
C VAL A 206 5.81 0.42 -11.09
N LEU A 207 5.71 -0.88 -11.37
CA LEU A 207 4.62 -1.72 -10.88
C LEU A 207 4.73 -1.93 -9.36
N ASP A 208 3.57 -1.97 -8.70
CA ASP A 208 3.45 -2.44 -7.33
C ASP A 208 4.10 -3.82 -7.17
N THR A 209 4.90 -4.00 -6.12
CA THR A 209 5.53 -5.29 -5.79
C THR A 209 4.53 -6.44 -5.76
N TRP A 210 3.32 -6.18 -5.26
CA TRP A 210 2.26 -7.19 -5.19
C TRP A 210 1.70 -7.55 -6.56
N PHE A 211 1.82 -6.68 -7.57
CA PHE A 211 1.46 -7.02 -8.94
C PHE A 211 2.40 -8.11 -9.47
N SER A 212 3.71 -7.90 -9.39
CA SER A 212 4.69 -8.90 -9.80
C SER A 212 4.59 -10.18 -8.94
N ALA A 213 4.39 -10.05 -7.62
CA ALA A 213 4.24 -11.19 -6.72
C ALA A 213 2.97 -12.02 -7.02
N SER A 214 1.92 -11.41 -7.54
CA SER A 214 0.69 -12.12 -7.92
C SER A 214 0.85 -13.03 -9.14
N LEU A 215 1.86 -12.77 -9.96
CA LEU A 215 2.17 -13.58 -11.15
C LEU A 215 3.01 -14.83 -10.81
N TRP A 216 3.54 -14.92 -9.59
CA TRP A 216 4.48 -15.95 -9.16
C TRP A 216 4.01 -17.38 -9.47
N PRO A 217 2.75 -17.79 -9.19
CA PRO A 217 2.32 -19.18 -9.34
C PRO A 217 2.45 -19.73 -10.75
N PHE A 218 2.38 -18.89 -11.77
CA PHE A 218 2.42 -19.29 -13.17
C PHE A 218 3.61 -18.69 -13.91
N GLY A 219 4.00 -17.44 -13.63
CA GLY A 219 5.13 -16.79 -14.26
C GLY A 219 6.46 -17.46 -13.94
N SER A 220 6.67 -17.94 -12.70
CA SER A 220 7.89 -18.66 -12.31
C SER A 220 8.04 -20.02 -12.98
N LEU A 221 6.96 -20.56 -13.54
CA LEU A 221 6.94 -21.83 -14.29
C LEU A 221 7.04 -21.63 -15.81
N GLY A 222 7.26 -20.39 -16.25
CA GLY A 222 7.51 -20.04 -17.64
C GLY A 222 6.30 -19.60 -18.44
N TRP A 223 5.14 -19.40 -17.82
CA TRP A 223 4.00 -18.77 -18.51
C TRP A 223 4.42 -17.38 -19.07
N PRO A 224 4.01 -16.98 -20.29
CA PRO A 224 2.91 -17.53 -21.11
C PRO A 224 3.27 -18.75 -21.96
N GLU A 225 4.50 -19.21 -21.93
CA GLU A 225 4.92 -20.38 -22.69
C GLU A 225 4.40 -21.68 -22.09
N ASP A 226 4.13 -22.65 -22.96
CA ASP A 226 3.61 -23.95 -22.57
C ASP A 226 4.75 -24.92 -22.15
N THR A 227 5.46 -24.55 -21.08
CA THR A 227 6.62 -25.28 -20.59
C THR A 227 6.25 -26.63 -19.93
N ALA A 228 7.21 -27.52 -19.81
CA ALA A 228 7.04 -28.80 -19.10
C ALA A 228 6.75 -28.58 -17.61
N ASP A 229 7.39 -27.58 -16.98
CA ASP A 229 7.19 -27.25 -15.57
C ASP A 229 5.81 -26.66 -15.32
N PHE A 230 5.34 -25.76 -16.17
CA PHE A 230 3.99 -25.21 -16.09
C PHE A 230 2.94 -26.34 -16.20
N LYS A 231 3.05 -27.23 -17.17
CA LYS A 231 2.14 -28.38 -17.31
C LYS A 231 2.12 -29.30 -16.10
N LYS A 232 3.25 -29.47 -15.44
CA LYS A 232 3.40 -30.43 -14.35
C LYS A 232 3.03 -29.86 -12.99
N PHE A 233 3.40 -28.61 -12.71
CA PHE A 233 3.35 -28.03 -11.37
C PHE A 233 2.26 -26.99 -11.18
N PHE A 234 1.58 -26.55 -12.25
CA PHE A 234 0.48 -25.62 -12.17
C PHE A 234 -0.88 -26.29 -12.44
N PRO A 235 -1.92 -26.09 -11.60
CA PRO A 235 -1.91 -25.43 -10.28
C PRO A 235 -1.08 -26.17 -9.24
N THR A 236 -0.51 -25.43 -8.26
CA THR A 236 0.18 -26.06 -7.14
C THR A 236 -0.81 -26.69 -6.16
N THR A 237 -0.35 -27.61 -5.32
CA THR A 237 -1.23 -28.29 -4.36
C THR A 237 -1.50 -27.42 -3.15
N LEU A 238 -0.45 -26.83 -2.56
CA LEU A 238 -0.51 -26.13 -1.28
C LEU A 238 0.26 -24.82 -1.32
N LEU A 239 -0.37 -23.75 -0.85
CA LEU A 239 0.27 -22.50 -0.48
C LEU A 239 0.33 -22.37 1.04
N VAL A 240 1.49 -22.07 1.60
CA VAL A 240 1.65 -21.75 3.02
C VAL A 240 1.97 -20.26 3.16
N THR A 241 1.21 -19.54 3.97
CA THR A 241 1.32 -18.09 4.11
C THR A 241 0.91 -17.58 5.49
N GLY A 242 1.39 -16.41 5.87
CA GLY A 242 0.87 -15.68 7.03
C GLY A 242 -0.53 -15.08 6.74
N PHE A 243 -1.31 -14.90 7.79
CA PHE A 243 -2.65 -14.30 7.66
C PHE A 243 -2.63 -12.84 7.20
N ASP A 244 -1.54 -12.13 7.47
CA ASP A 244 -1.40 -10.70 7.18
C ASP A 244 -1.28 -10.37 5.68
N ILE A 245 -1.04 -11.39 4.84
CA ILE A 245 -0.96 -11.23 3.39
C ILE A 245 -2.01 -12.03 2.62
N ILE A 246 -3.07 -12.48 3.26
CA ILE A 246 -4.21 -13.15 2.58
C ILE A 246 -4.74 -12.23 1.47
N PHE A 247 -5.01 -10.98 1.76
CA PHE A 247 -5.49 -10.02 0.76
C PHE A 247 -4.40 -9.63 -0.24
N PHE A 248 -3.23 -9.23 0.26
CA PHE A 248 -2.19 -8.67 -0.60
C PHE A 248 -1.54 -9.69 -1.53
N TRP A 249 -1.52 -10.96 -1.16
CA TRP A 249 -0.85 -12.01 -1.94
C TRP A 249 -1.79 -13.10 -2.41
N VAL A 250 -2.48 -13.78 -1.49
CA VAL A 250 -3.35 -14.92 -1.85
C VAL A 250 -4.46 -14.50 -2.80
N ALA A 251 -5.24 -13.49 -2.43
CA ALA A 251 -6.36 -13.00 -3.23
C ALA A 251 -5.89 -12.48 -4.60
N ARG A 252 -4.78 -11.74 -4.63
CA ARG A 252 -4.21 -11.21 -5.87
C ARG A 252 -3.68 -12.31 -6.78
N MET A 253 -3.01 -13.33 -6.25
CA MET A 253 -2.61 -14.50 -7.04
C MET A 253 -3.82 -15.22 -7.63
N MET A 254 -4.92 -15.37 -6.87
CA MET A 254 -6.15 -15.99 -7.37
C MET A 254 -6.78 -15.18 -8.50
N MET A 255 -6.92 -13.88 -8.33
CA MET A 255 -7.47 -12.99 -9.36
C MET A 255 -6.66 -13.05 -10.65
N MET A 256 -5.34 -12.83 -10.56
CA MET A 256 -4.46 -12.80 -11.72
C MET A 256 -4.34 -14.16 -12.41
N SER A 257 -4.28 -15.25 -11.63
CA SER A 257 -4.22 -16.61 -12.18
C SER A 257 -5.49 -16.97 -12.96
N LEU A 258 -6.66 -16.72 -12.39
CA LEU A 258 -7.94 -16.97 -13.06
C LEU A 258 -8.10 -16.10 -14.32
N GLU A 259 -7.65 -14.86 -14.29
CA GLU A 259 -7.72 -13.96 -15.44
C GLU A 259 -6.82 -14.41 -16.58
N PHE A 260 -5.56 -14.72 -16.29
CA PHE A 260 -4.58 -15.05 -17.35
C PHE A 260 -4.57 -16.50 -17.79
N THR A 261 -4.89 -17.43 -16.90
CA THR A 261 -4.78 -18.86 -17.18
C THR A 261 -6.11 -19.60 -17.17
N GLY A 262 -7.18 -18.98 -16.66
CA GLY A 262 -8.48 -19.62 -16.45
C GLY A 262 -8.48 -20.66 -15.34
N LYS A 263 -7.42 -20.78 -14.51
CA LYS A 263 -7.30 -21.79 -13.47
C LYS A 263 -6.92 -21.15 -12.13
N VAL A 264 -7.36 -21.78 -11.02
CA VAL A 264 -6.89 -21.42 -9.69
C VAL A 264 -5.38 -21.68 -9.55
N PRO A 265 -4.62 -20.86 -8.81
CA PRO A 265 -3.17 -21.04 -8.71
C PRO A 265 -2.74 -22.16 -7.78
N PHE A 266 -3.58 -22.52 -6.80
CA PHE A 266 -3.35 -23.56 -5.79
C PHE A 266 -4.70 -24.10 -5.31
N LYS A 267 -4.68 -25.31 -4.69
CA LYS A 267 -5.89 -25.95 -4.17
C LYS A 267 -6.11 -25.65 -2.70
N ASP A 268 -5.05 -25.67 -1.90
CA ASP A 268 -5.10 -25.49 -0.46
C ASP A 268 -4.27 -24.29 -0.04
N VAL A 269 -4.79 -23.47 0.88
CA VAL A 269 -4.10 -22.35 1.51
C VAL A 269 -3.96 -22.62 3.00
N TYR A 270 -2.75 -22.93 3.46
CA TYR A 270 -2.47 -23.11 4.87
C TYR A 270 -2.00 -21.81 5.48
N VAL A 271 -2.82 -21.25 6.39
CA VAL A 271 -2.56 -19.95 7.00
C VAL A 271 -1.86 -20.13 8.34
N THR A 272 -0.69 -19.48 8.48
CA THR A 272 0.12 -19.54 9.70
C THR A 272 0.00 -18.25 10.51
N GLY A 273 0.30 -18.34 11.80
CA GLY A 273 0.58 -17.18 12.65
C GLY A 273 1.94 -16.56 12.32
N LEU A 274 2.22 -15.42 12.92
CA LEU A 274 3.49 -14.71 12.85
C LEU A 274 4.27 -14.83 14.15
N ILE A 275 5.60 -14.77 14.02
CA ILE A 275 6.48 -14.64 15.19
C ILE A 275 6.53 -13.17 15.59
N ARG A 276 6.21 -12.88 16.85
CA ARG A 276 6.18 -11.55 17.46
C ARG A 276 7.18 -11.45 18.60
N ASP A 277 7.52 -10.24 18.98
CA ASP A 277 8.36 -10.01 20.15
C ASP A 277 7.64 -10.36 21.49
N GLU A 278 8.34 -10.29 22.58
CA GLU A 278 7.83 -10.53 23.95
C GLU A 278 6.56 -9.73 24.32
N ASN A 279 6.34 -8.58 23.66
CA ASN A 279 5.19 -7.72 23.88
C ASN A 279 4.08 -7.95 22.83
N GLY A 280 4.18 -9.01 22.03
CA GLY A 280 3.23 -9.31 20.96
C GLY A 280 3.30 -8.35 19.76
N GLN A 281 4.38 -7.57 19.62
CA GLN A 281 4.54 -6.65 18.49
C GLN A 281 5.24 -7.33 17.32
N LYS A 282 4.82 -6.96 16.10
CA LYS A 282 5.50 -7.39 14.87
C LYS A 282 6.96 -6.93 14.92
N MET A 283 7.88 -7.87 14.68
CA MET A 283 9.31 -7.58 14.62
C MET A 283 9.63 -6.80 13.35
N SER A 284 10.41 -5.73 13.48
CA SER A 284 10.92 -4.95 12.35
C SER A 284 12.26 -4.30 12.66
N LYS A 285 13.09 -4.10 11.63
CA LYS A 285 14.39 -3.40 11.77
C LYS A 285 14.19 -1.99 12.32
N SER A 286 13.18 -1.28 11.86
CA SER A 286 12.87 0.09 12.30
C SER A 286 12.51 0.20 13.78
N LYS A 287 11.99 -0.85 14.39
CA LYS A 287 11.67 -0.92 15.83
C LYS A 287 12.82 -1.45 16.70
N GLY A 288 13.88 -1.98 16.07
CA GLY A 288 15.01 -2.59 16.77
C GLY A 288 14.65 -3.79 17.65
N ASN A 289 13.53 -4.48 17.35
CA ASN A 289 13.04 -5.61 18.14
C ASN A 289 13.20 -6.96 17.43
N ILE A 290 13.97 -7.00 16.33
CA ILE A 290 14.25 -8.25 15.62
C ILE A 290 15.18 -9.13 16.46
N ILE A 291 14.85 -10.43 16.51
CA ILE A 291 15.73 -11.51 16.94
C ILE A 291 16.06 -12.32 15.68
N ASP A 292 17.31 -12.28 15.27
CA ASP A 292 17.79 -13.02 14.10
C ASP A 292 17.98 -14.49 14.46
N PRO A 293 17.41 -15.45 13.75
CA PRO A 293 17.64 -16.87 13.99
C PRO A 293 19.12 -17.28 13.98
N ILE A 294 19.95 -16.59 13.20
CA ILE A 294 21.40 -16.83 13.16
C ILE A 294 22.06 -16.51 14.52
N ASP A 295 21.61 -15.43 15.17
CA ASP A 295 22.12 -15.05 16.50
C ASP A 295 21.69 -16.06 17.57
N LEU A 296 20.54 -16.73 17.41
CA LEU A 296 20.11 -17.83 18.29
C LEU A 296 20.93 -19.10 18.06
N ILE A 297 21.29 -19.38 16.82
CA ILE A 297 22.03 -20.59 16.44
C ILE A 297 23.49 -20.52 16.92
N TYR A 298 24.14 -19.40 16.65
CA TYR A 298 25.60 -19.25 16.88
C TYR A 298 25.95 -18.41 18.12
N GLY A 299 24.99 -17.73 18.69
CA GLY A 299 25.20 -16.72 19.73
C GLY A 299 25.67 -15.38 19.17
N ILE A 300 25.53 -14.35 19.95
CA ILE A 300 26.05 -13.01 19.64
C ILE A 300 26.36 -12.27 20.95
N ASN A 301 27.50 -11.60 21.04
CA ASN A 301 27.83 -10.79 22.20
C ASN A 301 26.97 -9.49 22.22
N LEU A 302 26.91 -8.85 23.38
CA LEU A 302 26.09 -7.69 23.62
C LEU A 302 26.39 -6.52 22.66
N GLU A 303 27.68 -6.20 22.45
CA GLU A 303 28.05 -5.02 21.67
C GLU A 303 27.72 -5.20 20.17
N ASP A 304 27.92 -6.40 19.64
CA ASP A 304 27.53 -6.72 18.26
C ASP A 304 26.02 -6.73 18.10
N LEU A 305 25.28 -7.23 19.09
CA LEU A 305 23.81 -7.20 19.08
C LEU A 305 23.27 -5.77 19.13
N VAL A 306 23.85 -4.91 19.95
CA VAL A 306 23.50 -3.48 20.01
C VAL A 306 23.78 -2.82 18.66
N THR A 307 24.95 -3.03 18.09
CA THR A 307 25.33 -2.49 16.78
C THR A 307 24.35 -2.96 15.70
N LYS A 308 24.03 -4.26 15.65
CA LYS A 308 23.10 -4.85 14.70
C LYS A 308 21.69 -4.25 14.81
N ARG A 309 21.20 -4.02 16.03
CA ARG A 309 19.85 -3.48 16.28
C ARG A 309 19.73 -1.98 16.10
N THR A 310 20.85 -1.24 16.22
CA THR A 310 20.90 0.21 16.07
C THR A 310 21.39 0.68 14.69
N SER A 311 21.93 -0.24 13.88
CA SER A 311 22.37 0.07 12.52
C SER A 311 21.18 0.17 11.54
N ASN A 312 21.29 1.05 10.55
CA ASN A 312 20.31 1.20 9.46
C ASN A 312 18.88 1.50 9.93
N LEU A 313 18.73 2.25 11.01
CA LEU A 313 17.43 2.71 11.48
C LEU A 313 16.87 3.75 10.52
N MET A 314 15.57 3.67 10.22
CA MET A 314 14.88 4.70 9.45
C MET A 314 14.79 6.04 10.20
N GLN A 315 14.81 6.00 11.54
CA GLN A 315 14.77 7.15 12.43
C GLN A 315 15.96 7.05 13.38
N GLU A 316 17.03 7.77 13.09
CA GLU A 316 18.28 7.78 13.90
C GLU A 316 18.03 8.11 15.39
N GLY A 317 17.05 8.99 15.66
CA GLY A 317 16.69 9.35 17.04
C GLY A 317 16.16 8.22 17.91
N LEU A 318 15.90 7.02 17.36
CA LEU A 318 15.50 5.85 18.12
C LEU A 318 16.68 5.02 18.62
N ALA A 319 17.90 5.25 18.14
CA ALA A 319 19.08 4.43 18.44
C ALA A 319 19.33 4.29 19.95
N GLU A 320 19.38 5.38 20.69
CA GLU A 320 19.62 5.37 22.15
C GLU A 320 18.55 4.59 22.91
N LYS A 321 17.30 4.70 22.50
CA LYS A 321 16.18 3.97 23.12
C LYS A 321 16.29 2.46 22.86
N ILE A 322 16.63 2.09 21.63
CA ILE A 322 16.84 0.70 21.21
C ILE A 322 18.04 0.10 21.94
N GLU A 323 19.17 0.81 22.00
CA GLU A 323 20.35 0.38 22.72
C GLU A 323 20.03 0.10 24.19
N ARG A 324 19.39 1.03 24.90
CA ARG A 324 19.02 0.87 26.30
C ARG A 324 18.10 -0.33 26.51
N LYS A 325 17.12 -0.54 25.62
CA LYS A 325 16.24 -1.70 25.68
C LYS A 325 17.01 -2.99 25.45
N THR A 326 17.91 -3.03 24.46
CA THR A 326 18.73 -4.20 24.12
C THR A 326 19.65 -4.59 25.26
N ARG A 327 20.36 -3.63 25.86
CA ARG A 327 21.24 -3.89 27.04
C ARG A 327 20.47 -4.39 28.27
N LYS A 328 19.22 -3.94 28.43
CA LYS A 328 18.36 -4.43 29.52
C LYS A 328 17.86 -5.86 29.26
N GLN A 329 17.48 -6.16 28.03
CA GLN A 329 16.89 -7.44 27.64
C GLN A 329 17.94 -8.54 27.51
N PHE A 330 19.14 -8.21 27.05
CA PHE A 330 20.22 -9.16 26.75
C PHE A 330 21.54 -8.70 27.39
N PRO A 331 21.65 -8.66 28.73
CA PRO A 331 22.82 -8.08 29.41
C PRO A 331 24.16 -8.78 29.07
N ASN A 332 24.12 -10.03 28.65
CA ASN A 332 25.27 -10.83 28.23
C ASN A 332 25.30 -11.16 26.74
N GLY A 333 24.40 -10.55 25.94
CA GLY A 333 24.15 -10.97 24.55
C GLY A 333 23.21 -12.18 24.50
N ILE A 334 23.31 -12.98 23.44
CA ILE A 334 22.50 -14.19 23.22
C ILE A 334 23.46 -15.40 23.16
N ASP A 335 23.19 -16.41 23.96
CA ASP A 335 23.93 -17.65 23.93
C ASP A 335 23.67 -18.47 22.68
N SER A 336 24.62 -19.31 22.29
CA SER A 336 24.46 -20.26 21.20
C SER A 336 23.58 -21.45 21.61
N TYR A 337 22.42 -21.59 20.96
CA TYR A 337 21.50 -22.71 21.24
C TYR A 337 21.63 -23.84 20.22
N GLY A 338 22.19 -23.57 19.06
CA GLY A 338 22.28 -24.52 17.95
C GLY A 338 21.00 -24.64 17.13
N THR A 339 21.15 -25.14 15.91
CA THR A 339 20.06 -25.20 14.91
C THR A 339 18.89 -26.06 15.34
N ASP A 340 19.15 -27.24 15.89
CA ASP A 340 18.08 -28.19 16.24
C ASP A 340 17.24 -27.70 17.41
N ALA A 341 17.85 -27.04 18.40
CA ALA A 341 17.14 -26.46 19.53
C ALA A 341 16.21 -25.32 19.07
N VAL A 342 16.69 -24.43 18.20
CA VAL A 342 15.91 -23.34 17.65
C VAL A 342 14.72 -23.89 16.83
N ARG A 343 14.95 -24.87 15.97
CA ARG A 343 13.88 -25.52 15.19
C ARG A 343 12.86 -26.20 16.07
N MET A 344 13.30 -26.97 17.06
CA MET A 344 12.41 -27.68 17.99
C MET A 344 11.54 -26.72 18.80
N THR A 345 12.10 -25.58 19.21
CA THR A 345 11.36 -24.53 19.92
C THR A 345 10.22 -24.01 19.05
N PHE A 346 10.49 -23.66 17.79
CA PHE A 346 9.43 -23.19 16.89
C PHE A 346 8.39 -24.26 16.61
N TYR A 347 8.77 -25.51 16.43
CA TYR A 347 7.79 -26.61 16.28
C TYR A 347 6.91 -26.77 17.52
N SER A 348 7.48 -26.64 18.72
CA SER A 348 6.72 -26.77 19.98
C SER A 348 5.76 -25.58 20.21
N LEU A 349 6.11 -24.38 19.73
CA LEU A 349 5.32 -23.16 19.88
C LEU A 349 4.30 -23.00 18.72
N ALA A 350 4.53 -23.63 17.57
CA ALA A 350 3.66 -23.53 16.41
C ALA A 350 2.31 -24.21 16.70
N THR A 351 1.33 -23.41 17.05
CA THR A 351 -0.07 -23.81 17.19
C THR A 351 -0.85 -23.34 15.96
N HIS A 352 -1.97 -23.98 15.66
CA HIS A 352 -2.80 -23.59 14.53
C HIS A 352 -3.24 -22.13 14.64
N THR A 353 -2.74 -21.27 13.72
CA THR A 353 -3.21 -19.91 13.43
C THR A 353 -2.99 -18.83 14.48
N ARG A 354 -2.30 -19.09 15.57
CA ARG A 354 -1.98 -18.05 16.55
C ARG A 354 -0.59 -17.50 16.32
N ASP A 355 -0.46 -16.20 16.56
CA ASP A 355 0.85 -15.58 16.64
C ASP A 355 1.68 -16.21 17.77
N ILE A 356 2.97 -16.36 17.51
CA ILE A 356 3.93 -16.89 18.47
C ILE A 356 4.62 -15.68 19.11
N SER A 357 4.32 -15.38 20.37
CA SER A 357 5.13 -14.46 21.15
C SER A 357 6.43 -15.17 21.54
N PHE A 358 7.54 -14.68 21.01
CA PHE A 358 8.85 -15.27 21.21
C PHE A 358 9.64 -14.47 22.25
N GLU A 359 9.98 -15.11 23.36
CA GLU A 359 10.78 -14.60 24.46
C GLU A 359 11.97 -15.53 24.71
N LEU A 360 13.15 -14.95 25.00
CA LEU A 360 14.39 -15.66 25.34
C LEU A 360 14.67 -15.57 26.83
#